data_127a5abd20ea2551bef78280070a2ca2
#
_entry.id   127a5abd20ea2551bef78280070a2ca2
#
_cell.length_a   1.000
_cell.length_b   1.000
_cell.length_c   1.000
_cell.angle_alpha   90.00
_cell.angle_beta   90.00
_cell.angle_gamma   90.00
#
_symmetry.space_group_name_H-M   'P 1'
#
loop_
_entity.id
_entity.type
_entity.pdbx_description
1 polymer ?
#
loop_
_entity_poly.entity_id
_entity_poly.type
_entity_poly.pdbx_seq_one_letter_code
_entity_poly.pdbx_strand_id
1 'polypeptide(L)'
;MAGKVQFYEDNILNGYDNVTYNWTMYMVRPEDVNKYDQVINSNNVKIIAQSGVEAEINIQSVQQNLKLAFNKQAVNREAVANVFSFNLVEPGGATLYTRIAQAAQDLGIVNHLKAAYLLELKFIGYEQDGAPTQNITPPYYWMCTMTALDFAYSEGATQYRADLIETTQDAFKKLILTTKQDMTVAASTFGGFLEGLQKQVNLQEDKQVANSSGRS
;
A
#
# COMPACT_ATOMS: atom_id res chain seq x y z
N MET A 1 24.09 -2.98 -40.50
CA MET A 1 23.59 -4.07 -39.63
C MET A 1 22.75 -3.42 -38.54
N ALA A 2 21.43 -3.52 -38.63
CA ALA A 2 20.55 -3.01 -37.57
C ALA A 2 20.60 -4.00 -36.40
N GLY A 3 21.13 -3.56 -35.25
CA GLY A 3 21.13 -4.34 -34.03
C GLY A 3 19.70 -4.66 -33.64
N LYS A 4 19.35 -5.93 -33.48
CA LYS A 4 18.11 -6.35 -32.84
C LYS A 4 18.15 -5.83 -31.40
N VAL A 5 17.31 -4.85 -31.10
CA VAL A 5 17.05 -4.47 -29.70
C VAL A 5 16.22 -5.61 -29.10
N GLN A 6 16.83 -6.38 -28.21
CA GLN A 6 16.15 -7.46 -27.51
C GLN A 6 15.41 -6.81 -26.33
N PHE A 7 14.09 -6.65 -26.45
CA PHE A 7 13.27 -5.93 -25.47
C PHE A 7 12.76 -6.78 -24.31
N TYR A 8 13.02 -8.10 -24.32
CA TYR A 8 12.51 -9.00 -23.29
C TYR A 8 13.64 -9.91 -22.79
N GLU A 9 13.96 -9.79 -21.52
CA GLU A 9 14.56 -10.90 -20.79
C GLU A 9 13.51 -12.03 -20.75
N ASP A 10 13.95 -13.28 -20.89
CA ASP A 10 13.06 -14.42 -20.76
C ASP A 10 12.37 -14.35 -19.39
N ASN A 11 11.04 -14.40 -19.39
CA ASN A 11 10.29 -14.37 -18.14
C ASN A 11 10.68 -15.62 -17.31
N ILE A 12 11.30 -15.40 -16.17
CA ILE A 12 11.77 -16.46 -15.26
C ILE A 12 10.66 -17.49 -14.94
N LEU A 13 9.40 -17.07 -14.99
CA LEU A 13 8.24 -17.92 -14.74
C LEU A 13 8.05 -18.99 -15.83
N ASN A 14 8.58 -18.77 -17.04
CA ASN A 14 8.51 -19.75 -18.13
C ASN A 14 9.37 -20.99 -17.89
N GLY A 15 10.25 -20.97 -16.89
CA GLY A 15 11.07 -22.12 -16.49
C GLY A 15 10.33 -23.17 -15.66
N TYR A 16 9.08 -22.93 -15.30
CA TYR A 16 8.28 -23.82 -14.44
C TYR A 16 7.08 -24.37 -15.21
N ASP A 17 6.70 -25.62 -14.93
CA ASP A 17 5.54 -26.27 -15.57
C ASP A 17 4.21 -25.64 -15.12
N ASN A 18 4.16 -25.19 -13.88
CA ASN A 18 3.01 -24.45 -13.36
C ASN A 18 3.50 -23.35 -12.40
N VAL A 19 2.78 -22.25 -12.37
CA VAL A 19 3.06 -21.11 -11.49
C VAL A 19 1.78 -20.70 -10.77
N THR A 20 1.88 -20.51 -9.48
CA THR A 20 0.83 -19.89 -8.69
C THR A 20 1.38 -18.65 -7.96
N TYR A 21 0.50 -17.87 -7.39
CA TYR A 21 0.87 -16.70 -6.62
C TYR A 21 0.08 -16.66 -5.31
N ASN A 22 0.73 -16.16 -4.27
CA ASN A 22 0.12 -15.96 -2.96
C ASN A 22 0.17 -14.49 -2.57
N TRP A 23 -0.96 -14.00 -2.13
CA TRP A 23 -1.08 -12.68 -1.51
C TRP A 23 -1.14 -12.81 -0.01
N THR A 24 -0.46 -11.89 0.70
CA THR A 24 -0.62 -11.72 2.13
C THR A 24 -0.82 -10.24 2.43
N MET A 25 -1.82 -9.95 3.25
CA MET A 25 -2.12 -8.61 3.74
C MET A 25 -1.75 -8.54 5.20
N TYR A 26 -0.77 -7.70 5.52
CA TYR A 26 -0.33 -7.43 6.89
C TYR A 26 -0.80 -6.06 7.33
N MET A 27 -1.06 -5.91 8.64
CA MET A 27 -1.14 -4.61 9.28
C MET A 27 0.22 -4.25 9.87
N VAL A 28 0.63 -3.01 9.69
CA VAL A 28 1.89 -2.46 10.21
C VAL A 28 1.65 -1.11 10.88
N ARG A 29 2.58 -0.67 11.72
CA ARG A 29 2.49 0.66 12.32
C ARG A 29 2.75 1.75 11.28
N PRO A 30 2.06 2.91 11.37
CA PRO A 30 2.29 4.03 10.44
C PRO A 30 3.75 4.54 10.41
N GLU A 31 4.46 4.45 11.53
CA GLU A 31 5.87 4.84 11.63
C GLU A 31 6.84 3.88 10.93
N ASP A 32 6.41 2.66 10.66
CA ASP A 32 7.22 1.61 10.06
C ASP A 32 7.05 1.52 8.52
N VAL A 33 6.26 2.40 7.93
CA VAL A 33 5.92 2.43 6.50
C VAL A 33 7.15 2.43 5.58
N ASN A 34 8.24 3.06 5.99
CA ASN A 34 9.48 3.15 5.19
C ASN A 34 10.52 2.06 5.52
N LYS A 35 10.16 1.08 6.36
CA LYS A 35 11.09 0.05 6.89
C LYS A 35 10.57 -1.37 6.67
N TYR A 36 9.79 -1.60 5.62
CA TYR A 36 9.07 -2.87 5.41
C TYR A 36 9.97 -4.11 5.42
N ASP A 37 11.19 -4.04 4.87
CA ASP A 37 12.15 -5.15 4.87
C ASP A 37 12.55 -5.59 6.30
N GLN A 38 12.61 -4.64 7.23
CA GLN A 38 12.93 -4.92 8.63
C GLN A 38 11.69 -5.36 9.41
N VAL A 39 10.54 -4.83 9.04
CA VAL A 39 9.27 -5.02 9.75
C VAL A 39 8.70 -6.42 9.53
N ILE A 40 8.83 -6.99 8.30
CA ILE A 40 8.37 -8.35 7.99
C ILE A 40 9.10 -9.40 8.83
N ASN A 41 10.39 -9.20 9.08
CA ASN A 41 11.21 -10.11 9.87
C ASN A 41 11.09 -9.87 11.39
N SER A 42 10.32 -8.87 11.80
CA SER A 42 10.05 -8.55 13.19
C SER A 42 8.62 -8.98 13.58
N ASN A 43 8.38 -9.22 14.87
CA ASN A 43 7.02 -9.47 15.39
C ASN A 43 6.11 -8.23 15.35
N ASN A 44 6.48 -7.19 14.59
CA ASN A 44 5.77 -5.92 14.50
C ASN A 44 4.78 -5.87 13.32
N VAL A 45 4.40 -7.01 12.78
CA VAL A 45 3.34 -7.15 11.76
C VAL A 45 2.27 -8.11 12.24
N LYS A 46 1.04 -7.89 11.78
CA LYS A 46 -0.08 -8.81 12.02
C LYS A 46 -0.70 -9.20 10.68
N ILE A 47 -0.84 -10.51 10.45
CA ILE A 47 -1.52 -11.01 9.25
C ILE A 47 -3.02 -10.75 9.41
N ILE A 48 -3.60 -10.07 8.42
CA ILE A 48 -5.04 -9.76 8.36
C ILE A 48 -5.76 -10.77 7.48
N ALA A 49 -5.21 -11.03 6.29
CA ALA A 49 -5.75 -11.99 5.33
C ALA A 49 -4.61 -12.57 4.48
N GLN A 50 -4.78 -13.77 3.97
CA GLN A 50 -3.81 -14.41 3.06
C GLN A 50 -4.51 -15.32 2.05
N SER A 51 -3.86 -15.57 0.92
CA SER A 51 -4.32 -16.59 -0.03
C SER A 51 -4.02 -17.99 0.52
N GLY A 52 -4.87 -18.96 0.21
CA GLY A 52 -4.63 -20.36 0.52
C GLY A 52 -5.79 -21.02 1.26
N VAL A 53 -5.81 -22.35 1.21
CA VAL A 53 -6.91 -23.17 1.74
C VAL A 53 -7.00 -23.14 3.28
N GLU A 54 -5.87 -22.92 3.94
CA GLU A 54 -5.78 -22.87 5.42
C GLU A 54 -6.01 -21.47 6.00
N ALA A 55 -6.26 -20.48 5.12
CA ALA A 55 -6.48 -19.12 5.56
C ALA A 55 -7.86 -18.96 6.20
N GLU A 56 -7.93 -18.46 7.43
CA GLU A 56 -9.21 -18.14 8.09
C GLU A 56 -9.97 -17.06 7.32
N ILE A 57 -9.25 -16.08 6.78
CA ILE A 57 -9.77 -15.07 5.85
C ILE A 57 -8.97 -15.19 4.57
N ASN A 58 -9.61 -15.78 3.55
CA ASN A 58 -8.96 -16.11 2.30
C ASN A 58 -9.07 -14.97 1.29
N ILE A 59 -7.93 -14.59 0.70
CA ILE A 59 -7.86 -13.69 -0.45
C ILE A 59 -8.18 -14.50 -1.71
N GLN A 60 -9.39 -14.31 -2.25
CA GLN A 60 -9.84 -15.03 -3.45
C GLN A 60 -9.36 -14.38 -4.74
N SER A 61 -9.41 -13.07 -4.80
CA SER A 61 -8.95 -12.33 -5.99
C SER A 61 -8.46 -10.94 -5.62
N VAL A 62 -7.51 -10.47 -6.42
CA VAL A 62 -6.93 -9.11 -6.30
C VAL A 62 -6.98 -8.46 -7.67
N GLN A 63 -7.52 -7.26 -7.71
CA GLN A 63 -7.46 -6.40 -8.88
C GLN A 63 -6.55 -5.22 -8.59
N GLN A 64 -5.49 -5.08 -9.36
CA GLN A 64 -4.58 -3.94 -9.31
C GLN A 64 -4.89 -2.99 -10.46
N ASN A 65 -5.15 -1.73 -10.14
CA ASN A 65 -5.43 -0.68 -11.12
C ASN A 65 -4.40 0.43 -10.98
N LEU A 66 -3.67 0.67 -12.06
CA LEU A 66 -2.78 1.81 -12.16
C LEU A 66 -3.57 2.99 -12.75
N LYS A 67 -3.84 4.00 -11.94
CA LYS A 67 -4.51 5.23 -12.40
C LYS A 67 -3.47 6.29 -12.73
N LEU A 68 -3.39 6.66 -13.99
CA LEU A 68 -2.54 7.75 -14.47
C LEU A 68 -3.40 9.02 -14.53
N ALA A 69 -3.07 10.02 -13.75
CA ALA A 69 -3.72 11.33 -13.83
C ALA A 69 -2.81 12.28 -14.61
N PHE A 70 -3.22 12.62 -15.81
CA PHE A 70 -2.59 13.66 -16.61
C PHE A 70 -3.24 15.00 -16.28
N ASN A 71 -2.51 15.91 -15.67
CA ASN A 71 -2.98 17.28 -15.55
C ASN A 71 -2.58 18.06 -16.81
N LYS A 72 -3.56 18.39 -17.66
CA LYS A 72 -3.35 19.15 -18.92
C LYS A 72 -2.73 20.55 -18.70
N GLN A 73 -2.74 21.07 -17.47
CA GLN A 73 -2.23 22.40 -17.13
C GLN A 73 -0.84 22.40 -16.48
N ALA A 74 -0.36 21.25 -16.01
CA ALA A 74 0.97 21.13 -15.42
C ALA A 74 1.87 20.30 -16.36
N VAL A 75 2.71 20.96 -17.09
CA VAL A 75 3.82 20.34 -17.84
C VAL A 75 4.64 19.53 -16.82
N ASN A 76 4.63 18.19 -16.91
CA ASN A 76 5.42 17.23 -16.12
C ASN A 76 4.90 16.80 -14.74
N ARG A 77 3.60 16.73 -14.47
CA ARG A 77 3.12 16.03 -13.27
C ARG A 77 2.23 14.85 -13.65
N GLU A 78 2.85 13.70 -13.76
CA GLU A 78 2.18 12.41 -13.81
C GLU A 78 1.91 11.97 -12.37
N ALA A 79 0.66 12.00 -11.95
CA ALA A 79 0.27 11.34 -10.70
C ALA A 79 -0.10 9.90 -11.04
N VAL A 80 0.66 8.97 -10.52
CA VAL A 80 0.38 7.52 -10.64
C VAL A 80 -0.29 7.07 -9.35
N ALA A 81 -1.52 6.57 -9.42
CA ALA A 81 -2.19 5.96 -8.28
C ALA A 81 -2.30 4.46 -8.49
N ASN A 82 -1.65 3.69 -7.62
CA ASN A 82 -1.78 2.25 -7.56
C ASN A 82 -2.90 1.92 -6.58
N VAL A 83 -3.98 1.36 -7.08
CA VAL A 83 -5.19 1.02 -6.31
C VAL A 83 -5.40 -0.48 -6.38
N PHE A 84 -5.59 -1.10 -5.23
CA PHE A 84 -5.86 -2.51 -5.09
C PHE A 84 -7.29 -2.73 -4.59
N SER A 85 -8.01 -3.65 -5.21
CA SER A 85 -9.30 -4.14 -4.74
C SER A 85 -9.18 -5.63 -4.44
N PHE A 86 -9.41 -6.00 -3.19
CA PHE A 86 -9.35 -7.37 -2.70
C PHE A 86 -10.76 -7.91 -2.49
N ASN A 87 -11.02 -9.10 -3.01
CA ASN A 87 -12.17 -9.89 -2.60
C ASN A 87 -11.69 -10.96 -1.61
N LEU A 88 -12.24 -10.90 -0.40
CA LEU A 88 -11.89 -11.80 0.70
C LEU A 88 -13.13 -12.63 1.07
N VAL A 89 -12.88 -13.85 1.53
CA VAL A 89 -13.95 -14.74 2.02
C VAL A 89 -13.56 -15.33 3.37
N GLU A 90 -14.50 -15.28 4.28
CA GLU A 90 -14.40 -15.89 5.60
C GLU A 90 -15.50 -16.94 5.75
N PRO A 91 -15.16 -18.24 5.70
CA PRO A 91 -16.12 -19.31 5.90
C PRO A 91 -16.62 -19.36 7.36
N GLY A 92 -17.92 -19.32 7.56
CA GLY A 92 -18.53 -19.53 8.89
C GLY A 92 -18.32 -18.41 9.90
N GLY A 93 -17.83 -17.23 9.47
CA GLY A 93 -17.53 -16.12 10.37
C GLY A 93 -17.80 -14.75 9.76
N ALA A 94 -17.64 -13.71 10.59
CA ALA A 94 -17.68 -12.30 10.22
C ALA A 94 -16.70 -11.51 11.12
N THR A 95 -15.45 -11.97 11.18
CA THR A 95 -14.48 -11.51 12.19
C THR A 95 -13.44 -10.53 11.65
N LEU A 96 -13.38 -10.29 10.34
CA LEU A 96 -12.35 -9.45 9.73
C LEU A 96 -12.21 -8.08 10.42
N TYR A 97 -13.33 -7.39 10.70
CA TYR A 97 -13.29 -6.09 11.37
C TYR A 97 -12.73 -6.20 12.79
N THR A 98 -13.15 -7.23 13.54
CA THR A 98 -12.63 -7.49 14.90
C THR A 98 -11.14 -7.82 14.86
N ARG A 99 -10.70 -8.58 13.86
CA ARG A 99 -9.28 -8.90 13.63
C ARG A 99 -8.47 -7.65 13.34
N ILE A 100 -8.98 -6.74 12.50
CA ILE A 100 -8.35 -5.45 12.23
C ILE A 100 -8.21 -4.63 13.52
N ALA A 101 -9.28 -4.54 14.33
CA ALA A 101 -9.25 -3.80 15.59
C ALA A 101 -8.27 -4.42 16.60
N GLN A 102 -8.26 -5.74 16.74
CA GLN A 102 -7.34 -6.45 17.61
C GLN A 102 -5.88 -6.30 17.16
N ALA A 103 -5.62 -6.46 15.87
CA ALA A 103 -4.28 -6.26 15.32
C ALA A 103 -3.76 -4.83 15.56
N ALA A 104 -4.62 -3.83 15.42
CA ALA A 104 -4.27 -2.45 15.73
C ALA A 104 -3.92 -2.27 17.23
N GLN A 105 -4.72 -2.86 18.13
CA GLN A 105 -4.46 -2.83 19.56
C GLN A 105 -3.13 -3.50 19.91
N ASP A 106 -2.85 -4.68 19.36
CA ASP A 106 -1.61 -5.43 19.57
C ASP A 106 -0.37 -4.68 19.08
N LEU A 107 -0.53 -3.88 18.03
CA LEU A 107 0.52 -3.02 17.47
C LEU A 107 0.63 -1.66 18.17
N GLY A 108 -0.24 -1.36 19.15
CA GLY A 108 -0.27 -0.08 19.83
C GLY A 108 -0.82 1.08 18.98
N ILE A 109 -1.59 0.78 17.94
CA ILE A 109 -2.21 1.76 17.06
C ILE A 109 -3.52 2.26 17.71
N VAL A 110 -3.54 3.50 18.16
CA VAL A 110 -4.69 4.09 18.87
C VAL A 110 -5.94 4.18 17.97
N ASN A 111 -5.75 4.45 16.68
CA ASN A 111 -6.84 4.55 15.71
C ASN A 111 -6.59 3.59 14.56
N HIS A 112 -7.29 2.45 14.55
CA HIS A 112 -7.16 1.43 13.51
C HIS A 112 -7.49 1.92 12.09
N LEU A 113 -8.28 3.00 11.94
CA LEU A 113 -8.55 3.64 10.64
C LEU A 113 -7.31 4.34 10.05
N LYS A 114 -6.27 4.56 10.86
CA LYS A 114 -4.98 5.12 10.43
C LYS A 114 -3.91 4.05 10.26
N ALA A 115 -4.25 2.78 10.44
CA ALA A 115 -3.32 1.69 10.24
C ALA A 115 -2.80 1.65 8.80
N ALA A 116 -1.54 1.29 8.65
CA ALA A 116 -0.97 1.01 7.35
C ALA A 116 -1.04 -0.50 7.06
N TYR A 117 -1.20 -0.83 5.80
CA TYR A 117 -1.27 -2.21 5.33
C TYR A 117 -0.11 -2.48 4.38
N LEU A 118 0.63 -3.54 4.64
CA LEU A 118 1.66 -4.05 3.75
C LEU A 118 1.09 -5.21 2.96
N LEU A 119 1.08 -5.08 1.64
CA LEU A 119 0.68 -6.12 0.71
C LEU A 119 1.93 -6.83 0.23
N GLU A 120 1.92 -8.16 0.29
CA GLU A 120 2.98 -9.02 -0.21
C GLU A 120 2.43 -9.92 -1.31
N LEU A 121 3.14 -9.98 -2.44
CA LEU A 121 2.88 -10.93 -3.54
C LEU A 121 4.10 -11.81 -3.73
N LYS A 122 3.91 -13.12 -3.59
CA LYS A 122 4.92 -14.15 -3.85
C LYS A 122 4.50 -15.02 -5.02
N PHE A 123 5.46 -15.35 -5.88
CA PHE A 123 5.28 -16.35 -6.93
C PHE A 123 5.92 -17.69 -6.51
N ILE A 124 5.18 -18.77 -6.73
CA ILE A 124 5.59 -20.13 -6.44
C ILE A 124 5.55 -20.91 -7.74
N GLY A 125 6.68 -21.48 -8.14
CA GLY A 125 6.77 -22.39 -9.28
C GLY A 125 6.63 -23.84 -8.86
N TYR A 126 6.17 -24.68 -9.76
CA TYR A 126 6.13 -26.13 -9.58
C TYR A 126 6.94 -26.78 -10.68
N GLU A 127 7.81 -27.68 -10.29
CA GLU A 127 8.58 -28.54 -11.22
C GLU A 127 7.72 -29.72 -11.70
N GLN A 128 8.25 -30.50 -12.67
CA GLN A 128 7.52 -31.65 -13.27
C GLN A 128 7.09 -32.72 -12.26
N ASP A 129 7.76 -32.82 -11.13
CA ASP A 129 7.42 -33.74 -10.04
C ASP A 129 6.37 -33.16 -9.08
N GLY A 130 5.90 -31.94 -9.34
CA GLY A 130 4.95 -31.21 -8.51
C GLY A 130 5.57 -30.59 -7.25
N ALA A 131 6.90 -30.63 -7.08
CA ALA A 131 7.56 -30.00 -5.97
C ALA A 131 7.47 -28.46 -6.06
N PRO A 132 7.04 -27.75 -5.00
CA PRO A 132 6.97 -26.31 -5.02
C PRO A 132 8.38 -25.69 -4.86
N THR A 133 8.78 -24.87 -5.81
CA THR A 133 9.96 -24.00 -5.69
C THR A 133 9.51 -22.64 -5.15
N GLN A 134 9.78 -22.39 -3.89
CA GLN A 134 9.44 -21.13 -3.26
C GLN A 134 10.42 -20.02 -3.69
N ASN A 135 9.89 -18.78 -3.81
CA ASN A 135 10.69 -17.60 -4.09
C ASN A 135 11.38 -17.61 -5.46
N ILE A 136 10.63 -17.91 -6.51
CA ILE A 136 11.09 -17.81 -7.92
C ILE A 136 11.62 -16.39 -8.19
N THR A 137 10.93 -15.38 -7.64
CA THR A 137 11.33 -13.99 -7.67
C THR A 137 11.34 -13.44 -6.24
N PRO A 138 12.10 -12.38 -5.95
CA PRO A 138 11.91 -11.63 -4.71
C PRO A 138 10.44 -11.23 -4.55
N PRO A 139 9.88 -11.30 -3.35
CA PRO A 139 8.51 -10.85 -3.10
C PRO A 139 8.31 -9.39 -3.49
N TYR A 140 7.14 -9.07 -4.03
CA TYR A 140 6.74 -7.70 -4.29
C TYR A 140 5.98 -7.17 -3.08
N TYR A 141 6.26 -5.91 -2.73
CA TYR A 141 5.67 -5.26 -1.56
C TYR A 141 5.08 -3.91 -1.93
N TRP A 142 3.88 -3.64 -1.39
CA TRP A 142 3.23 -2.32 -1.50
C TRP A 142 2.71 -1.90 -0.13
N MET A 143 3.08 -0.70 0.28
CA MET A 143 2.54 -0.10 1.48
C MET A 143 1.29 0.70 1.14
N CYS A 144 0.18 0.36 1.77
CA CYS A 144 -1.14 0.87 1.41
C CYS A 144 -1.90 1.41 2.63
N THR A 145 -2.89 2.25 2.34
CA THR A 145 -3.95 2.64 3.28
C THR A 145 -5.26 2.07 2.77
N MET A 146 -6.06 1.48 3.65
CA MET A 146 -7.40 1.01 3.31
C MET A 146 -8.34 2.20 3.18
N THR A 147 -9.06 2.29 2.07
CA THR A 147 -9.97 3.40 1.75
C THR A 147 -11.43 3.00 1.88
N ALA A 148 -11.74 1.72 1.67
CA ALA A 148 -13.08 1.16 1.85
C ALA A 148 -13.01 -0.30 2.32
N LEU A 149 -14.00 -0.71 3.09
CA LEU A 149 -14.24 -2.09 3.47
C LEU A 149 -15.74 -2.32 3.48
N ASP A 150 -16.21 -3.08 2.49
CA ASP A 150 -17.59 -3.50 2.37
C ASP A 150 -17.71 -4.99 2.69
N PHE A 151 -18.86 -5.42 3.19
CA PHE A 151 -19.10 -6.82 3.46
C PHE A 151 -20.55 -7.23 3.14
N ALA A 152 -20.70 -8.48 2.73
CA ALA A 152 -21.99 -9.11 2.46
C ALA A 152 -21.99 -10.53 3.01
N TYR A 153 -23.13 -10.94 3.57
CA TYR A 153 -23.34 -12.32 4.04
C TYR A 153 -24.02 -13.12 2.96
N SER A 154 -23.51 -14.30 2.64
CA SER A 154 -24.16 -15.22 1.72
C SER A 154 -23.83 -16.67 2.12
N GLU A 155 -24.87 -17.53 2.19
CA GLU A 155 -24.77 -19.00 2.27
C GLU A 155 -23.67 -19.56 3.18
N GLY A 156 -23.56 -19.05 4.42
CA GLY A 156 -22.61 -19.56 5.41
C GLY A 156 -21.20 -18.98 5.31
N ALA A 157 -20.97 -17.98 4.48
CA ALA A 157 -19.71 -17.26 4.39
C ALA A 157 -19.93 -15.73 4.39
N THR A 158 -18.95 -15.00 4.88
CA THR A 158 -18.90 -13.55 4.72
C THR A 158 -17.93 -13.20 3.60
N GLN A 159 -18.43 -12.43 2.65
CA GLN A 159 -17.64 -11.86 1.57
C GLN A 159 -17.28 -10.42 1.92
N TYR A 160 -16.01 -10.05 1.76
CA TYR A 160 -15.55 -8.70 1.96
C TYR A 160 -14.92 -8.17 0.67
N ARG A 161 -15.08 -6.87 0.47
CA ARG A 161 -14.34 -6.11 -0.52
C ARG A 161 -13.56 -5.04 0.19
N ALA A 162 -12.23 -5.10 0.08
CA ALA A 162 -11.32 -4.12 0.64
C ALA A 162 -10.63 -3.36 -0.48
N ASP A 163 -10.80 -2.04 -0.52
CA ASP A 163 -10.12 -1.16 -1.46
C ASP A 163 -8.96 -0.45 -0.74
N LEU A 164 -7.76 -0.54 -1.31
CA LEU A 164 -6.54 0.04 -0.76
C LEU A 164 -5.84 0.91 -1.80
N ILE A 165 -5.18 1.96 -1.33
CA ILE A 165 -4.36 2.84 -2.16
C ILE A 165 -2.93 2.87 -1.65
N GLU A 166 -1.96 2.85 -2.54
CA GLU A 166 -0.54 2.90 -2.19
C GLU A 166 -0.18 4.22 -1.47
N THR A 167 0.52 4.12 -0.34
CA THR A 167 0.73 5.22 0.61
C THR A 167 1.65 6.31 0.09
N THR A 168 2.59 5.97 -0.80
CA THR A 168 3.50 6.94 -1.43
C THR A 168 2.74 8.05 -2.16
N GLN A 169 1.52 7.76 -2.56
CA GLN A 169 0.66 8.69 -3.29
C GLN A 169 -0.28 9.49 -2.38
N ASP A 170 -0.64 8.91 -1.22
CA ASP A 170 -1.45 9.62 -0.22
C ASP A 170 -0.64 10.70 0.50
N ALA A 171 0.69 10.51 0.64
CA ALA A 171 1.60 11.53 1.15
C ALA A 171 1.57 12.81 0.28
N PHE A 172 1.51 12.67 -1.05
CA PHE A 172 1.35 13.80 -1.96
C PHE A 172 -0.01 14.48 -1.83
N LYS A 173 -1.09 13.71 -1.62
CA LYS A 173 -2.43 14.28 -1.38
C LYS A 173 -2.48 15.08 -0.08
N LYS A 174 -1.86 14.59 0.98
CA LYS A 174 -1.79 15.30 2.27
C LYS A 174 -0.98 16.59 2.15
N LEU A 175 0.12 16.60 1.40
CA LEU A 175 0.89 17.81 1.14
C LEU A 175 0.07 18.89 0.39
N ILE A 176 -0.75 18.49 -0.59
CA ILE A 176 -1.62 19.38 -1.36
C ILE A 176 -2.82 19.86 -0.52
N LEU A 177 -3.33 19.01 0.39
CA LEU A 177 -4.53 19.32 1.19
C LEU A 177 -4.23 20.07 2.48
N THR A 178 -2.97 20.13 2.93
CA THR A 178 -2.59 20.79 4.20
C THR A 178 -2.18 22.25 4.02
N THR A 179 -1.87 22.72 2.82
CA THR A 179 -1.65 24.15 2.57
C THR A 179 -2.97 24.89 2.43
N LYS A 180 -3.60 25.18 3.58
CA LYS A 180 -4.87 25.94 3.66
C LYS A 180 -4.70 27.46 3.58
N GLN A 181 -3.51 27.97 3.33
CA GLN A 181 -3.23 29.40 3.22
C GLN A 181 -2.55 29.70 1.91
N ASP A 182 -2.98 30.81 1.30
CA ASP A 182 -2.31 31.37 0.15
C ASP A 182 -0.90 31.77 0.52
N MET A 183 0.09 31.19 -0.17
CA MET A 183 1.51 31.49 0.01
C MET A 183 1.96 32.35 -1.16
N THR A 184 2.46 33.54 -0.89
CA THR A 184 3.08 34.40 -1.89
C THR A 184 4.58 34.37 -1.71
N VAL A 185 5.31 33.85 -2.71
CA VAL A 185 6.76 33.85 -2.75
C VAL A 185 7.20 34.73 -3.92
N ALA A 186 7.85 35.87 -3.61
CA ALA A 186 8.47 36.72 -4.61
C ALA A 186 9.95 36.32 -4.75
N ALA A 187 10.36 35.88 -5.94
CA ALA A 187 11.74 35.52 -6.22
C ALA A 187 12.12 35.88 -7.66
N SER A 188 13.34 36.33 -7.87
CA SER A 188 13.88 36.64 -9.18
C SER A 188 14.52 35.45 -9.88
N THR A 189 14.78 34.35 -9.13
CA THR A 189 15.38 33.12 -9.63
C THR A 189 14.58 31.89 -9.16
N PHE A 190 14.66 30.79 -9.89
CA PHE A 190 14.02 29.53 -9.52
C PHE A 190 14.54 28.98 -8.19
N GLY A 191 15.86 29.08 -7.94
CA GLY A 191 16.47 28.70 -6.64
C GLY A 191 15.89 29.52 -5.48
N GLY A 192 15.83 30.83 -5.63
CA GLY A 192 15.23 31.71 -4.63
C GLY A 192 13.73 31.46 -4.40
N PHE A 193 12.99 31.04 -5.44
CA PHE A 193 11.60 30.60 -5.28
C PHE A 193 11.48 29.35 -4.44
N LEU A 194 12.32 28.32 -4.67
CA LEU A 194 12.31 27.09 -3.88
C LEU A 194 12.67 27.33 -2.41
N GLU A 195 13.71 28.15 -2.16
CA GLU A 195 14.09 28.55 -0.80
C GLU A 195 12.97 29.32 -0.07
N GLY A 196 12.34 30.25 -0.78
CA GLY A 196 11.18 31.00 -0.26
C GLY A 196 10.01 30.10 0.06
N LEU A 197 9.70 29.13 -0.79
CA LEU A 197 8.65 28.14 -0.59
C LEU A 197 8.95 27.25 0.63
N GLN A 198 10.16 26.73 0.74
CA GLN A 198 10.60 25.91 1.87
C GLN A 198 10.48 26.68 3.20
N LYS A 199 10.90 27.95 3.21
CA LYS A 199 10.79 28.81 4.39
C LYS A 199 9.35 29.06 4.80
N GLN A 200 8.44 29.25 3.85
CA GLN A 200 7.01 29.44 4.12
C GLN A 200 6.34 28.16 4.65
N VAL A 201 6.70 26.99 4.13
CA VAL A 201 6.21 25.69 4.59
C VAL A 201 6.65 25.44 6.03
N ASN A 202 7.93 25.63 6.33
CA ASN A 202 8.49 25.43 7.69
C ASN A 202 7.85 26.38 8.72
N LEU A 203 7.62 27.65 8.36
CA LEU A 203 6.93 28.61 9.22
C LEU A 203 5.46 28.21 9.51
N GLN A 204 4.81 27.50 8.62
CA GLN A 204 3.44 26.99 8.85
C GLN A 204 3.45 25.76 9.76
N GLU A 205 4.40 24.86 9.62
CA GLU A 205 4.58 23.71 10.51
C GLU A 205 4.84 24.17 11.95
N ASP A 206 5.73 25.13 12.15
CA ASP A 206 6.04 25.69 13.47
C ASP A 206 4.81 26.33 14.14
N LYS A 207 3.97 27.02 13.37
CA LYS A 207 2.72 27.60 13.87
C LYS A 207 1.67 26.54 14.21
N GLN A 208 1.60 25.44 13.47
CA GLN A 208 0.68 24.33 13.77
C GLN A 208 1.12 23.56 15.03
N VAL A 209 2.42 23.36 15.22
CA VAL A 209 2.98 22.74 16.43
C VAL A 209 2.72 23.63 17.64
N ALA A 210 2.94 24.94 17.54
CA ALA A 210 2.67 25.90 18.62
C ALA A 210 1.18 25.96 19.00
N ASN A 211 0.26 25.87 18.03
CA ASN A 211 -1.19 25.85 18.29
C ASN A 211 -1.70 24.51 18.84
N SER A 212 -1.00 23.40 18.58
CA SER A 212 -1.35 22.08 19.14
C SER A 212 -0.83 21.88 20.56
N SER A 213 0.27 22.53 20.93
CA SER A 213 0.86 22.48 22.28
C SER A 213 0.23 23.47 23.28
N GLY A 214 -0.57 24.42 22.81
CA GLY A 214 -1.25 25.41 23.65
C GLY A 214 -2.68 25.04 24.13
N ARG A 215 -3.12 23.79 23.89
CA ARG A 215 -4.37 23.22 24.40
C ARG A 215 -4.07 22.11 25.41
N SER A 216 -3.62 22.45 26.57
CA SER A 216 -3.63 21.64 27.80
C SER A 216 -4.53 22.31 28.81
#